data_e6b069303cf164f129aaa14f181f517d
#
_entry.id   e6b069303cf164f129aaa14f181f517d
#
_cell.length_a   1.000
_cell.length_b   1.000
_cell.length_c   1.000
_cell.angle_alpha   90.00
_cell.angle_beta   90.00
_cell.angle_gamma   90.00
#
_symmetry.space_group_name_H-M   'P 1'
#
loop_
_entity.id
_entity.type
_entity.pdbx_description
1 polymer ?
#
loop_
_entity_poly.entity_id
_entity_poly.type
_entity_poly.pdbx_seq_one_letter_code
_entity_poly.pdbx_strand_id
1 'polypeptide(L)'
;MNPHEIARFWEKVIKGPGPSACWLWVGAIGDDGYGRFWTQTTDGGQRMLRAHRAAAEIIYGVKAITDQLVTHLCDNPLCVRAENSREGHLLIGTHAENMIEREYRGRGNLHNPLWKHQGRAARATSARLLRAHTLAYGYDQHQVDELVRGIIMPGQQPLF
;
A
#
# COMPACT_ATOMS: atom_id res chain seq x y z
N MET A 1 -8.88 11.95 12.07
CA MET A 1 -8.14 11.25 13.17
C MET A 1 -7.66 12.27 14.18
N ASN A 2 -7.62 11.91 15.47
CA ASN A 2 -7.06 12.75 16.52
C ASN A 2 -5.50 12.65 16.56
N PRO A 3 -4.81 13.58 17.26
CA PRO A 3 -3.34 13.59 17.31
C PRO A 3 -2.71 12.31 17.86
N HIS A 4 -3.33 11.64 18.83
CA HIS A 4 -2.86 10.38 19.38
C HIS A 4 -2.94 9.23 18.34
N GLU A 5 -4.01 9.17 17.56
CA GLU A 5 -4.14 8.20 16.48
C GLU A 5 -3.13 8.43 15.37
N ILE A 6 -2.86 9.70 15.03
CA ILE A 6 -1.85 10.07 14.04
C ILE A 6 -0.45 9.63 14.51
N ALA A 7 -0.09 9.89 15.77
CA ALA A 7 1.17 9.43 16.33
C ALA A 7 1.29 7.90 16.28
N ARG A 8 0.26 7.17 16.77
CA ARG A 8 0.19 5.71 16.73
C ARG A 8 0.25 5.14 15.32
N PHE A 9 -0.23 5.87 14.32
CA PHE A 9 -0.11 5.48 12.91
C PHE A 9 1.35 5.52 12.47
N TRP A 10 2.03 6.65 12.69
CA TRP A 10 3.40 6.84 12.22
C TRP A 10 4.43 5.97 12.97
N GLU A 11 4.18 5.57 14.21
CA GLU A 11 4.98 4.56 14.94
C GLU A 11 5.05 3.21 14.21
N LYS A 12 4.08 2.92 13.34
CA LYS A 12 4.01 1.68 12.55
C LYS A 12 4.47 1.87 11.10
N VAL A 13 5.24 2.92 10.84
CA VAL A 13 5.75 3.22 9.51
C VAL A 13 7.26 3.30 9.52
N ILE A 14 7.91 2.48 8.71
CA ILE A 14 9.36 2.56 8.45
C ILE A 14 9.55 3.27 7.11
N LYS A 15 10.17 4.45 7.18
CA LYS A 15 10.44 5.28 6.00
C LYS A 15 11.72 4.81 5.33
N GLY A 16 11.65 4.57 4.01
CA GLY A 16 12.83 4.34 3.21
C GLY A 16 13.67 5.61 3.03
N PRO A 17 14.99 5.47 2.78
CA PRO A 17 15.95 6.57 2.88
C PRO A 17 15.97 7.52 1.69
N GLY A 18 15.43 7.14 0.54
CA GLY A 18 15.55 7.91 -0.70
C GLY A 18 14.27 8.63 -1.11
N PRO A 19 14.38 9.57 -2.06
CA PRO A 19 13.24 10.32 -2.58
C PRO A 19 12.20 9.46 -3.33
N SER A 20 12.60 8.29 -3.83
CA SER A 20 11.72 7.31 -4.48
C SER A 20 11.40 6.09 -3.59
N ALA A 21 11.87 6.09 -2.33
CA ALA A 21 11.68 4.95 -1.45
C ALA A 21 10.26 4.90 -0.87
N CYS A 22 9.72 3.70 -0.71
CA CYS A 22 8.44 3.49 -0.03
C CYS A 22 8.53 3.84 1.46
N TRP A 23 7.41 4.25 2.04
CA TRP A 23 7.20 4.26 3.50
C TRP A 23 6.37 3.02 3.84
N LEU A 24 6.98 2.07 4.53
CA LEU A 24 6.40 0.74 4.73
C LEU A 24 5.57 0.67 6.00
N TRP A 25 4.33 0.27 5.85
CA TRP A 25 3.47 -0.09 6.97
C TRP A 25 3.89 -1.43 7.57
N VAL A 26 4.22 -1.44 8.85
CA VAL A 26 4.62 -2.64 9.59
C VAL A 26 3.61 -3.07 10.66
N GLY A 27 2.41 -2.50 10.66
CA GLY A 27 1.30 -2.90 11.51
C GLY A 27 0.56 -4.14 11.00
N ALA A 28 -0.70 -4.31 11.39
CA ALA A 28 -1.55 -5.42 10.95
C ALA A 28 -1.77 -5.41 9.45
N ILE A 29 -1.87 -6.60 8.83
CA ILE A 29 -2.10 -6.82 7.40
C ILE A 29 -3.36 -7.67 7.22
N GLY A 30 -4.23 -7.25 6.31
CA GLY A 30 -5.42 -8.01 5.92
C GLY A 30 -5.12 -9.20 5.00
N ASP A 31 -6.17 -9.93 4.67
CA ASP A 31 -6.15 -11.08 3.74
C ASP A 31 -5.95 -10.68 2.26
N ASP A 32 -6.08 -9.40 1.96
CA ASP A 32 -5.85 -8.79 0.66
C ASP A 32 -4.42 -8.20 0.51
N GLY A 33 -3.57 -8.34 1.54
CA GLY A 33 -2.19 -7.85 1.57
C GLY A 33 -2.04 -6.38 1.94
N TYR A 34 -3.14 -5.65 2.13
CA TYR A 34 -3.08 -4.25 2.56
C TYR A 34 -2.96 -4.12 4.07
N GLY A 35 -2.23 -3.10 4.51
CA GLY A 35 -2.18 -2.70 5.92
C GLY A 35 -3.57 -2.35 6.47
N ARG A 36 -3.79 -2.62 7.75
CA ARG A 36 -5.02 -2.29 8.48
C ARG A 36 -4.71 -1.37 9.65
N PHE A 37 -5.46 -0.28 9.76
CA PHE A 37 -5.40 0.65 10.87
C PHE A 37 -6.79 0.89 11.46
N TRP A 38 -6.91 0.73 12.78
CA TRP A 38 -8.13 0.99 13.52
C TRP A 38 -8.12 2.41 14.08
N THR A 39 -9.18 3.15 13.87
CA THR A 39 -9.40 4.50 14.37
C THR A 39 -10.80 4.63 14.96
N GLN A 40 -11.01 5.64 15.78
CA GLN A 40 -12.32 5.96 16.33
C GLN A 40 -13.14 6.81 15.36
N THR A 41 -14.44 6.61 15.40
CA THR A 41 -15.42 7.49 14.75
C THR A 41 -15.84 8.59 15.70
N THR A 42 -16.43 9.67 15.18
CA THR A 42 -16.87 10.82 16.00
C THR A 42 -17.97 10.48 16.99
N ASP A 43 -18.70 9.41 16.77
CA ASP A 43 -19.76 8.87 17.65
C ASP A 43 -19.24 7.85 18.67
N GLY A 44 -17.91 7.70 18.80
CA GLY A 44 -17.27 6.79 19.75
C GLY A 44 -17.17 5.34 19.28
N GLY A 45 -17.60 5.02 18.06
CA GLY A 45 -17.42 3.73 17.43
C GLY A 45 -15.99 3.52 16.94
N GLN A 46 -15.76 2.38 16.30
CA GLN A 46 -14.48 2.04 15.66
C GLN A 46 -14.67 1.84 14.17
N ARG A 47 -13.71 2.30 13.36
CA ARG A 47 -13.63 1.95 11.95
C ARG A 47 -12.24 1.44 11.60
N MET A 48 -12.20 0.47 10.70
CA MET A 48 -10.97 -0.04 10.14
C MET A 48 -10.72 0.61 8.78
N LEU A 49 -9.54 1.21 8.63
CA LEU A 49 -9.07 1.76 7.36
C LEU A 49 -7.93 0.90 6.79
N ARG A 50 -7.81 0.86 5.46
CA ARG A 50 -6.54 0.46 4.84
C ARG A 50 -5.47 1.49 5.20
N ALA A 51 -4.24 1.03 5.51
CA ALA A 51 -3.18 1.92 6.00
C ALA A 51 -2.85 3.06 5.02
N HIS A 52 -2.77 2.78 3.71
CA HIS A 52 -2.55 3.83 2.72
C HIS A 52 -3.69 4.87 2.68
N ARG A 53 -4.93 4.44 2.88
CA ARG A 53 -6.07 5.36 2.96
C ARG A 53 -6.01 6.18 4.26
N ALA A 54 -5.57 5.60 5.37
CA ALA A 54 -5.32 6.34 6.60
C ALA A 54 -4.22 7.39 6.43
N ALA A 55 -3.11 7.06 5.76
CA ALA A 55 -2.06 8.02 5.42
C ALA A 55 -2.58 9.18 4.56
N ALA A 56 -3.37 8.86 3.52
CA ALA A 56 -3.99 9.87 2.68
C ALA A 56 -4.95 10.78 3.48
N GLU A 57 -5.73 10.22 4.42
CA GLU A 57 -6.60 11.00 5.31
C GLU A 57 -5.80 11.95 6.21
N ILE A 58 -4.66 11.50 6.72
CA ILE A 58 -3.78 12.32 7.58
C ILE A 58 -3.17 13.47 6.80
N ILE A 59 -2.69 13.24 5.58
CA ILE A 59 -1.92 14.23 4.81
C ILE A 59 -2.81 15.14 3.97
N TYR A 60 -3.83 14.58 3.30
CA TYR A 60 -4.67 15.35 2.37
C TYR A 60 -6.00 15.79 3.00
N GLY A 61 -6.35 15.22 4.15
CA GLY A 61 -7.63 15.46 4.83
C GLY A 61 -8.77 14.57 4.33
N VAL A 62 -9.76 14.37 5.20
CA VAL A 62 -10.92 13.51 4.94
C VAL A 62 -11.68 13.95 3.68
N LYS A 63 -11.92 15.26 3.53
CA LYS A 63 -12.68 15.79 2.39
C LYS A 63 -12.06 15.49 1.04
N ALA A 64 -10.73 15.50 0.96
CA ALA A 64 -10.01 15.24 -0.29
C ALA A 64 -10.14 13.79 -0.77
N ILE A 65 -10.37 12.85 0.15
CA ILE A 65 -10.45 11.42 -0.17
C ILE A 65 -11.86 10.83 -0.10
N THR A 66 -12.86 11.65 0.29
CA THR A 66 -14.26 11.23 0.32
C THR A 66 -14.70 10.91 -1.11
N ASP A 67 -15.32 9.76 -1.30
CA ASP A 67 -15.79 9.25 -2.60
C ASP A 67 -14.70 9.10 -3.67
N GLN A 68 -13.43 9.21 -3.28
CA GLN A 68 -12.27 9.02 -4.14
C GLN A 68 -11.56 7.69 -3.85
N LEU A 69 -10.91 7.14 -4.86
CA LEU A 69 -9.96 6.06 -4.70
C LEU A 69 -8.60 6.61 -4.28
N VAL A 70 -7.90 5.85 -3.43
CA VAL A 70 -6.50 6.07 -3.12
C VAL A 70 -5.72 4.88 -3.68
N THR A 71 -4.89 5.11 -4.67
CA THR A 71 -4.15 4.08 -5.40
C THR A 71 -2.65 4.24 -5.24
N HIS A 72 -1.88 3.19 -5.54
CA HIS A 72 -0.43 3.20 -5.44
C HIS A 72 0.22 3.39 -6.81
N LEU A 73 1.15 4.35 -6.91
CA LEU A 73 2.06 4.45 -8.05
C LEU A 73 3.11 3.33 -8.05
N CYS A 74 3.56 2.94 -6.85
CA CYS A 74 4.62 1.94 -6.65
C CYS A 74 4.12 0.49 -6.55
N ASP A 75 2.81 0.24 -6.61
CA ASP A 75 2.15 -1.08 -6.50
C ASP A 75 2.39 -1.86 -5.20
N ASN A 76 3.11 -1.30 -4.27
CA ASN A 76 3.36 -1.93 -2.98
C ASN A 76 2.16 -1.72 -2.05
N PRO A 77 1.43 -2.78 -1.66
CA PRO A 77 0.24 -2.67 -0.81
C PRO A 77 0.54 -2.20 0.62
N LEU A 78 1.82 -2.26 1.04
CA LEU A 78 2.27 -1.75 2.34
C LEU A 78 2.77 -0.30 2.28
N CYS A 79 2.90 0.29 1.09
CA CYS A 79 3.34 1.68 0.99
C CYS A 79 2.27 2.64 1.50
N VAL A 80 2.68 3.55 2.37
CA VAL A 80 1.81 4.61 2.94
C VAL A 80 2.37 6.00 2.68
N ARG A 81 3.24 6.15 1.66
CA ARG A 81 3.88 7.41 1.32
C ARG A 81 2.90 8.37 0.66
N ALA A 82 2.18 9.10 1.51
CA ALA A 82 1.34 10.24 1.14
C ALA A 82 2.14 11.53 1.34
N GLU A 83 2.31 12.31 0.29
CA GLU A 83 3.01 13.60 0.33
C GLU A 83 2.35 14.57 -0.65
N ASN A 84 2.35 15.87 -0.31
CA ASN A 84 1.88 16.94 -1.19
C ASN A 84 2.93 17.32 -2.27
N SER A 85 3.89 16.44 -2.51
CA SER A 85 4.96 16.59 -3.50
C SER A 85 4.82 15.55 -4.62
N ARG A 86 5.63 15.72 -5.68
CA ARG A 86 5.73 14.73 -6.78
C ARG A 86 6.36 13.40 -6.34
N GLU A 87 6.92 13.35 -5.15
CA GLU A 87 7.54 12.15 -4.57
C GLU A 87 6.52 11.24 -3.86
N GLY A 88 5.28 11.69 -3.70
CA GLY A 88 4.20 10.87 -3.13
C GLY A 88 3.93 9.62 -3.96
N HIS A 89 3.72 8.50 -3.29
CA HIS A 89 3.40 7.21 -3.94
C HIS A 89 1.90 6.91 -3.97
N LEU A 90 1.09 7.79 -3.39
CA LEU A 90 -0.36 7.64 -3.38
C LEU A 90 -1.02 8.68 -4.29
N LEU A 91 -1.90 8.21 -5.14
CA LEU A 91 -2.76 9.03 -5.98
C LEU A 91 -4.19 9.01 -5.46
N ILE A 92 -4.82 10.17 -5.49
CA ILE A 92 -6.26 10.31 -5.27
C ILE A 92 -6.90 10.49 -6.64
N GLY A 93 -7.94 9.74 -6.93
CA GLY A 93 -8.63 9.84 -8.20
C GLY A 93 -9.96 9.11 -8.21
N THR A 94 -10.70 9.31 -9.26
CA THR A 94 -11.98 8.66 -9.52
C THR A 94 -11.80 7.20 -9.94
N HIS A 95 -12.88 6.44 -9.92
CA HIS A 95 -12.87 5.06 -10.44
C HIS A 95 -12.51 5.03 -11.94
N ALA A 96 -12.99 6.00 -12.71
CA ALA A 96 -12.70 6.10 -14.14
C ALA A 96 -11.22 6.35 -14.41
N GLU A 97 -10.61 7.30 -13.72
CA GLU A 97 -9.16 7.58 -13.83
C GLU A 97 -8.31 6.37 -13.43
N ASN A 98 -8.68 5.67 -12.37
CA ASN A 98 -7.98 4.45 -11.96
C ASN A 98 -8.09 3.33 -13.00
N MET A 99 -9.22 3.20 -13.68
CA MET A 99 -9.39 2.22 -14.78
C MET A 99 -8.49 2.56 -15.96
N ILE A 100 -8.46 3.84 -16.39
CA ILE A 100 -7.59 4.32 -17.48
C ILE A 100 -6.13 4.09 -17.13
N GLU A 101 -5.71 4.42 -15.90
CA GLU A 101 -4.33 4.22 -15.46
C GLU A 101 -3.92 2.75 -15.44
N ARG A 102 -4.82 1.86 -15.01
CA ARG A 102 -4.59 0.41 -15.04
C ARG A 102 -4.40 -0.12 -16.47
N GLU A 103 -5.22 0.35 -17.42
CA GLU A 103 -5.05 -0.02 -18.83
C GLU A 103 -3.74 0.50 -19.40
N TYR A 104 -3.40 1.76 -19.13
CA TYR A 104 -2.15 2.36 -19.59
C TYR A 104 -0.91 1.62 -19.08
N ARG A 105 -0.96 1.08 -17.85
CA ARG A 105 0.12 0.27 -17.27
C ARG A 105 0.09 -1.21 -17.66
N GLY A 106 -0.75 -1.59 -18.64
CA GLY A 106 -0.89 -3.00 -19.05
C GLY A 106 -1.48 -3.93 -17.98
N ARG A 107 -2.20 -3.38 -17.00
CA ARG A 107 -2.83 -4.13 -15.90
C ARG A 107 -4.33 -4.31 -16.08
N GLY A 108 -4.87 -3.89 -17.18
CA GLY A 108 -6.26 -4.11 -17.54
C GLY A 108 -6.59 -5.60 -17.62
N ASN A 109 -7.86 -5.91 -17.37
CA ASN A 109 -8.36 -7.29 -17.37
C ASN A 109 -8.17 -8.01 -18.72
N LEU A 110 -7.97 -7.28 -19.81
CA LEU A 110 -7.80 -7.81 -21.17
C LEU A 110 -6.38 -8.33 -21.43
N HIS A 111 -5.37 -7.80 -20.74
CA HIS A 111 -3.97 -8.04 -21.07
C HIS A 111 -3.26 -9.04 -20.16
N ASN A 112 -3.85 -9.44 -19.00
CA ASN A 112 -3.20 -10.42 -18.14
C ASN A 112 -4.18 -11.29 -17.34
N PRO A 113 -4.66 -12.41 -17.93
CA PRO A 113 -5.55 -13.35 -17.23
C PRO A 113 -4.89 -14.02 -16.02
N LEU A 114 -3.55 -14.11 -15.96
CA LEU A 114 -2.81 -14.73 -14.84
C LEU A 114 -2.90 -13.90 -13.56
N TRP A 115 -3.06 -12.56 -13.67
CA TRP A 115 -3.23 -11.68 -12.52
C TRP A 115 -4.51 -11.94 -11.74
N LYS A 116 -5.56 -12.43 -12.37
CA LYS A 116 -6.82 -12.74 -11.70
C LYS A 116 -6.71 -13.91 -10.72
N HIS A 117 -5.85 -14.89 -10.99
CA HIS A 117 -5.73 -16.10 -10.19
C HIS A 117 -4.66 -16.04 -9.08
N GLN A 118 -3.65 -15.20 -9.24
CA GLN A 118 -2.60 -15.01 -8.21
C GLN A 118 -2.87 -13.83 -7.26
N GLY A 119 -3.92 -13.03 -7.52
CA GLY A 119 -4.01 -11.66 -7.04
C GLY A 119 -4.03 -11.45 -5.52
N ARG A 120 -4.92 -12.12 -4.78
CA ARG A 120 -5.21 -11.76 -3.39
C ARG A 120 -4.31 -12.48 -2.39
N ALA A 121 -4.27 -13.80 -2.45
CA ALA A 121 -3.50 -14.62 -1.51
C ALA A 121 -1.98 -14.39 -1.66
N ALA A 122 -1.50 -14.37 -2.90
CA ALA A 122 -0.09 -14.13 -3.20
C ALA A 122 0.36 -12.72 -2.74
N ARG A 123 -0.44 -11.70 -2.99
CA ARG A 123 -0.19 -10.32 -2.47
C ARG A 123 -0.11 -10.31 -0.95
N ALA A 124 -1.03 -11.00 -0.27
CA ALA A 124 -1.03 -11.09 1.18
C ALA A 124 0.21 -11.81 1.72
N THR A 125 0.67 -12.86 1.05
CA THR A 125 1.90 -13.57 1.39
C THR A 125 3.12 -12.68 1.22
N SER A 126 3.28 -12.04 0.05
CA SER A 126 4.38 -11.11 -0.23
C SER A 126 4.41 -9.94 0.76
N ALA A 127 3.26 -9.35 1.06
CA ALA A 127 3.17 -8.27 2.04
C ALA A 127 3.61 -8.72 3.45
N ARG A 128 3.23 -9.92 3.88
CA ARG A 128 3.66 -10.46 5.17
C ARG A 128 5.16 -10.75 5.22
N LEU A 129 5.72 -11.26 4.13
CA LEU A 129 7.17 -11.50 4.02
C LEU A 129 7.95 -10.19 4.07
N LEU A 130 7.54 -9.18 3.28
CA LEU A 130 8.15 -7.85 3.31
C LEU A 130 8.08 -7.23 4.71
N ARG A 131 6.91 -7.30 5.36
CA ARG A 131 6.76 -6.81 6.72
C ARG A 131 7.69 -7.52 7.71
N ALA A 132 7.78 -8.84 7.64
CA ALA A 132 8.63 -9.63 8.53
C ALA A 132 10.11 -9.27 8.33
N HIS A 133 10.57 -9.18 7.07
CA HIS A 133 11.92 -8.73 6.74
C HIS A 133 12.19 -7.33 7.27
N THR A 134 11.29 -6.38 7.00
CA THR A 134 11.44 -4.99 7.43
C THR A 134 11.51 -4.84 8.95
N LEU A 135 10.75 -5.63 9.70
CA LEU A 135 10.80 -5.64 11.16
C LEU A 135 12.11 -6.23 11.71
N ALA A 136 12.68 -7.22 11.03
CA ALA A 136 13.90 -7.90 11.47
C ALA A 136 15.18 -7.16 11.09
N TYR A 137 15.22 -6.54 9.90
CA TYR A 137 16.45 -6.02 9.29
C TYR A 137 16.37 -4.54 8.90
N GLY A 138 15.22 -3.90 9.07
CA GLY A 138 14.99 -2.53 8.61
C GLY A 138 14.54 -2.46 7.15
N TYR A 139 14.61 -1.24 6.58
CA TYR A 139 14.22 -1.00 5.21
C TYR A 139 15.28 -1.56 4.24
N ASP A 140 14.81 -2.33 3.27
CA ASP A 140 15.64 -2.91 2.20
C ASP A 140 14.96 -2.69 0.84
N GLN A 141 15.55 -1.85 -0.03
CA GLN A 141 14.99 -1.53 -1.34
C GLN A 141 14.94 -2.75 -2.24
N HIS A 142 15.94 -3.63 -2.17
CA HIS A 142 15.98 -4.85 -2.99
C HIS A 142 14.78 -5.75 -2.66
N GLN A 143 14.50 -5.95 -1.37
CA GLN A 143 13.33 -6.74 -0.94
C GLN A 143 12.01 -6.08 -1.34
N VAL A 144 11.91 -4.76 -1.29
CA VAL A 144 10.74 -4.01 -1.79
C VAL A 144 10.55 -4.28 -3.28
N ASP A 145 11.61 -4.18 -4.07
CA ASP A 145 11.57 -4.37 -5.52
C ASP A 145 11.22 -5.81 -5.92
N GLU A 146 11.80 -6.81 -5.26
CA GLU A 146 11.51 -8.22 -5.49
C GLU A 146 10.04 -8.55 -5.21
N LEU A 147 9.52 -8.08 -4.08
CA LEU A 147 8.14 -8.35 -3.67
C LEU A 147 7.10 -7.59 -4.49
N VAL A 148 7.47 -6.43 -5.05
CA VAL A 148 6.59 -5.65 -5.93
C VAL A 148 6.61 -6.16 -7.37
N ARG A 149 7.79 -6.50 -7.90
CA ARG A 149 7.98 -6.92 -9.31
C ARG A 149 7.61 -8.37 -9.57
N GLY A 150 7.76 -9.21 -8.60
CA GLY A 150 7.54 -10.62 -8.80
C GLY A 150 7.16 -11.31 -7.52
N ILE A 151 6.00 -11.89 -7.53
CA ILE A 151 5.69 -12.96 -6.64
C ILE A 151 6.58 -14.12 -7.10
N ILE A 152 7.82 -14.13 -6.63
CA ILE A 152 8.64 -15.33 -6.71
C ILE A 152 8.02 -16.30 -5.73
N MET A 153 7.18 -17.20 -6.23
CA MET A 153 6.75 -18.35 -5.47
C MET A 153 8.02 -19.10 -5.07
N PRO A 154 8.17 -19.56 -3.82
CA PRO A 154 9.27 -20.46 -3.46
C PRO A 154 9.32 -21.62 -4.46
N GLY A 155 10.40 -21.71 -5.24
CA GLY A 155 10.58 -22.73 -6.27
C GLY A 155 10.31 -22.32 -7.72
N GLN A 156 9.85 -21.11 -8.01
CA GLN A 156 9.87 -20.59 -9.39
C GLN A 156 11.19 -19.89 -9.67
N GLN A 157 11.96 -20.45 -10.61
CA GLN A 157 13.09 -19.73 -11.21
C GLN A 157 12.53 -18.56 -12.05
N PRO A 158 13.18 -17.37 -12.01
CA PRO A 158 12.84 -16.30 -12.93
C PRO A 158 13.00 -16.81 -14.38
N LEU A 159 12.02 -16.51 -15.23
CA LEU A 159 12.01 -16.92 -16.64
C LEU A 159 13.00 -16.13 -17.52
N PHE A 160 13.84 -15.26 -16.90
CA PHE A 160 14.92 -14.53 -17.58
C PHE A 160 16.07 -14.28 -16.61
#